data_ff36edd360cf923391e33ddcf27a9f4f
#
_entry.id   ff36edd360cf923391e33ddcf27a9f4f
#
_cell.length_a   1.000
_cell.length_b   1.000
_cell.length_c   1.000
_cell.angle_alpha   90.00
_cell.angle_beta   90.00
_cell.angle_gamma   90.00
#
_symmetry.space_group_name_H-M   'P 1'
#
loop_
_entity.id
_entity.type
_entity.pdbx_description
1 polymer ?
#
loop_
_entity_poly.entity_id
_entity_poly.type
_entity_poly.pdbx_seq_one_letter_code
_entity_poly.pdbx_strand_id
1 'polypeptide(L)'
;PHTIVFLGDLFKIWLAPPKFWSDLHRQVLLSFQSLKDKGCNVVFIAGNREMLLPGKFTDNWKKKLPFTHLIHNDWFLNWGNQHFGFIHGDTINYHDRQYLRWKSFSHSLAVETIFQLMPGPAARWIAERIEAMLVETNKEYKVHFPEKEIQEFAESVLPGVDNYFVGHFHVDREIKVEGCSSVLRIVPDWLSQRKLIRISAEGTKEVLHFKNSSFENAH
;
A
#
# COMPACT_ATOMS: atom_id res chain seq x y z
N PRO A 1 -7.20 -15.22 9.12
CA PRO A 1 -7.76 -14.73 7.85
C PRO A 1 -7.30 -15.61 6.69
N HIS A 2 -8.13 -15.71 5.64
CA HIS A 2 -7.78 -16.42 4.42
C HIS A 2 -6.82 -15.56 3.56
N THR A 3 -7.08 -14.27 3.51
CA THR A 3 -6.29 -13.30 2.75
C THR A 3 -6.10 -12.03 3.58
N ILE A 4 -4.89 -11.46 3.53
CA ILE A 4 -4.57 -10.14 4.06
C ILE A 4 -4.04 -9.29 2.91
N VAL A 5 -4.58 -8.07 2.76
CA VAL A 5 -4.15 -7.10 1.76
C VAL A 5 -3.52 -5.90 2.45
N PHE A 6 -2.27 -5.64 2.15
CA PHE A 6 -1.56 -4.42 2.56
C PHE A 6 -1.58 -3.43 1.40
N LEU A 7 -2.05 -2.22 1.67
CA LEU A 7 -2.18 -1.16 0.66
C LEU A 7 -0.95 -0.24 0.59
N GLY A 8 0.24 -0.79 0.77
CA GLY A 8 1.50 -0.07 0.68
C GLY A 8 1.89 0.69 1.95
N ASP A 9 3.03 1.39 1.86
CA ASP A 9 3.59 2.23 2.92
C ASP A 9 3.77 1.47 4.26
N LEU A 10 4.20 0.21 4.16
CA LEU A 10 4.37 -0.68 5.31
C LEU A 10 5.44 -0.16 6.29
N PHE A 11 6.48 0.46 5.76
CA PHE A 11 7.56 1.09 6.51
C PHE A 11 7.64 2.58 6.15
N LYS A 12 8.34 3.34 6.97
CA LYS A 12 8.61 4.76 6.67
C LYS A 12 9.32 4.94 5.33
N ILE A 13 10.30 4.09 5.07
CA ILE A 13 10.90 3.83 3.77
C ILE A 13 11.40 2.40 3.73
N TRP A 14 11.25 1.75 2.61
CA TRP A 14 11.74 0.39 2.42
C TRP A 14 12.47 0.22 1.09
N LEU A 15 13.78 -0.05 1.21
CA LEU A 15 14.58 -0.54 0.11
C LEU A 15 14.47 -2.07 0.11
N ALA A 16 13.76 -2.61 -0.86
CA ALA A 16 13.32 -3.99 -0.87
C ALA A 16 14.44 -5.07 -0.96
N PRO A 17 15.62 -4.85 -1.60
CA PRO A 17 16.68 -5.86 -1.59
C PRO A 17 17.19 -6.19 -0.17
N PRO A 18 17.39 -7.48 0.17
CA PRO A 18 17.70 -7.94 1.53
C PRO A 18 18.93 -7.32 2.18
N LYS A 19 19.91 -6.84 1.37
CA LYS A 19 21.10 -6.18 1.88
C LYS A 19 20.85 -4.86 2.60
N PHE A 20 19.65 -4.27 2.42
CA PHE A 20 19.24 -3.01 3.04
C PHE A 20 18.33 -3.20 4.25
N TRP A 21 17.93 -4.42 4.57
CA TRP A 21 16.98 -4.68 5.64
C TRP A 21 17.60 -4.42 7.01
N SER A 22 16.91 -3.64 7.83
CA SER A 22 17.14 -3.54 9.26
C SER A 22 16.56 -4.77 9.98
N ASP A 23 16.85 -4.91 11.27
CA ASP A 23 16.26 -5.98 12.08
C ASP A 23 14.73 -5.85 12.18
N LEU A 24 14.20 -4.63 12.23
CA LEU A 24 12.76 -4.39 12.17
C LEU A 24 12.15 -4.92 10.86
N HIS A 25 12.77 -4.62 9.71
CA HIS A 25 12.31 -5.16 8.42
C HIS A 25 12.28 -6.69 8.45
N ARG A 26 13.35 -7.33 8.96
CA ARG A 26 13.44 -8.80 9.07
C ARG A 26 12.33 -9.39 9.94
N GLN A 27 12.09 -8.80 11.12
CA GLN A 27 11.07 -9.28 12.06
C GLN A 27 9.66 -9.18 11.46
N VAL A 28 9.33 -8.05 10.82
CA VAL A 28 8.02 -7.87 10.17
C VAL A 28 7.84 -8.84 9.01
N LEU A 29 8.86 -8.99 8.14
CA LEU A 29 8.79 -9.92 7.01
C LEU A 29 8.72 -11.38 7.46
N LEU A 30 9.37 -11.76 8.55
CA LEU A 30 9.24 -13.10 9.16
C LEU A 30 7.81 -13.34 9.69
N SER A 31 7.17 -12.31 10.24
CA SER A 31 5.76 -12.42 10.66
C SER A 31 4.84 -12.68 9.49
N PHE A 32 5.07 -12.04 8.33
CA PHE A 32 4.31 -12.33 7.11
C PHE A 32 4.61 -13.73 6.56
N GLN A 33 5.86 -14.18 6.64
CA GLN A 33 6.20 -15.55 6.27
C GLN A 33 5.42 -16.56 7.14
N SER A 34 5.34 -16.32 8.44
CA SER A 34 4.56 -17.17 9.36
C SER A 34 3.06 -17.19 9.01
N LEU A 35 2.49 -16.07 8.56
CA LEU A 35 1.10 -16.04 8.07
C LEU A 35 0.93 -16.89 6.81
N LYS A 36 1.86 -16.75 5.86
CA LYS A 36 1.87 -17.51 4.62
C LYS A 36 2.02 -19.01 4.86
N ASP A 37 2.91 -19.41 5.79
CA ASP A 37 3.14 -20.80 6.16
C ASP A 37 1.89 -21.43 6.82
N LYS A 38 1.02 -20.61 7.42
CA LYS A 38 -0.29 -21.01 7.95
C LYS A 38 -1.40 -21.00 6.89
N GLY A 39 -1.06 -20.84 5.62
CA GLY A 39 -2.01 -20.86 4.51
C GLY A 39 -2.73 -19.53 4.23
N CYS A 40 -2.29 -18.42 4.85
CA CYS A 40 -2.85 -17.11 4.55
C CYS A 40 -2.25 -16.54 3.25
N ASN A 41 -3.09 -16.06 2.35
CA ASN A 41 -2.65 -15.28 1.20
C ASN A 41 -2.22 -13.89 1.67
N VAL A 42 -0.95 -13.56 1.52
CA VAL A 42 -0.40 -12.25 1.86
C VAL A 42 -0.22 -11.45 0.57
N VAL A 43 -1.10 -10.49 0.35
CA VAL A 43 -1.08 -9.60 -0.83
C VAL A 43 -0.48 -8.27 -0.40
N PHE A 44 0.52 -7.83 -1.13
CA PHE A 44 1.18 -6.55 -0.90
C PHE A 44 1.09 -5.68 -2.15
N ILE A 45 0.42 -4.55 -2.04
CA ILE A 45 0.32 -3.52 -3.07
C ILE A 45 1.37 -2.46 -2.75
N ALA A 46 2.26 -2.19 -3.69
CA ALA A 46 3.35 -1.25 -3.49
C ALA A 46 2.84 0.18 -3.35
N GLY A 47 3.34 0.87 -2.34
CA GLY A 47 3.13 2.29 -2.13
C GLY A 47 4.31 3.14 -2.58
N ASN A 48 4.28 4.42 -2.23
CA ASN A 48 5.32 5.37 -2.60
C ASN A 48 6.57 5.32 -1.70
N ARG A 49 6.51 4.56 -0.62
CA ARG A 49 7.63 4.37 0.32
C ARG A 49 8.41 3.09 0.07
N GLU A 50 7.94 2.25 -0.84
CA GLU A 50 8.60 1.03 -1.26
C GLU A 50 9.42 1.28 -2.53
N MET A 51 10.73 1.20 -2.40
CA MET A 51 11.66 1.39 -3.51
C MET A 51 12.37 0.07 -3.87
N LEU A 52 12.78 -0.04 -5.12
CA LEU A 52 13.55 -1.18 -5.62
C LEU A 52 12.81 -2.52 -5.46
N LEU A 53 11.49 -2.50 -5.49
CA LEU A 53 10.69 -3.72 -5.50
C LEU A 53 10.98 -4.55 -6.77
N PRO A 54 10.95 -5.89 -6.69
CA PRO A 54 11.21 -6.73 -7.85
C PRO A 54 10.25 -6.42 -8.99
N GLY A 55 10.81 -5.97 -10.10
CA GLY A 55 10.13 -5.81 -11.38
C GLY A 55 10.50 -6.92 -12.34
N LYS A 56 10.40 -6.63 -13.64
CA LYS A 56 10.71 -7.58 -14.72
C LYS A 56 12.19 -8.04 -14.76
N PHE A 57 13.11 -7.30 -14.11
CA PHE A 57 14.55 -7.49 -14.28
C PHE A 57 15.31 -7.97 -13.02
N THR A 58 14.64 -8.16 -11.87
CA THR A 58 15.31 -8.45 -10.59
C THR A 58 14.73 -9.66 -9.87
N ASP A 59 14.76 -10.82 -10.50
CA ASP A 59 14.06 -12.00 -9.97
C ASP A 59 14.78 -12.76 -8.84
N ASN A 60 16.09 -12.59 -8.66
CA ASN A 60 16.88 -13.45 -7.76
C ASN A 60 16.52 -13.33 -6.27
N TRP A 61 15.98 -12.23 -5.80
CA TRP A 61 15.59 -12.03 -4.41
C TRP A 61 14.08 -11.91 -4.18
N LYS A 62 13.26 -11.85 -5.24
CA LYS A 62 11.80 -11.86 -5.17
C LYS A 62 11.27 -13.04 -4.34
N LYS A 63 11.90 -14.21 -4.49
CA LYS A 63 11.57 -15.43 -3.72
C LYS A 63 11.81 -15.30 -2.21
N LYS A 64 12.57 -14.28 -1.77
CA LYS A 64 12.83 -13.99 -0.35
C LYS A 64 11.76 -13.12 0.28
N LEU A 65 10.84 -12.58 -0.51
CA LEU A 65 9.72 -11.79 0.00
C LEU A 65 8.56 -12.72 0.39
N PRO A 66 7.97 -12.51 1.56
CA PRO A 66 6.94 -13.39 2.10
C PRO A 66 5.54 -13.08 1.55
N PHE A 67 5.45 -12.51 0.36
CA PHE A 67 4.17 -12.19 -0.25
C PHE A 67 3.72 -13.31 -1.20
N THR A 68 2.43 -13.62 -1.18
CA THR A 68 1.81 -14.48 -2.19
C THR A 68 1.68 -13.70 -3.50
N HIS A 69 1.28 -12.43 -3.39
CA HIS A 69 1.19 -11.52 -4.52
C HIS A 69 1.89 -10.19 -4.16
N LEU A 70 2.75 -9.73 -5.06
CA LEU A 70 3.37 -8.41 -5.02
C LEU A 70 2.87 -7.63 -6.24
N ILE A 71 2.14 -6.56 -5.98
CA ILE A 71 1.39 -5.79 -6.96
C ILE A 71 1.94 -4.37 -7.01
N HIS A 72 2.14 -3.82 -8.19
CA HIS A 72 2.65 -2.46 -8.38
C HIS A 72 1.57 -1.42 -8.70
N ASN A 73 0.40 -1.88 -9.11
CA ASN A 73 -0.75 -1.05 -9.49
C ASN A 73 -2.00 -1.49 -8.71
N ASP A 74 -3.11 -1.60 -9.40
CA ASP A 74 -4.36 -2.12 -8.88
C ASP A 74 -4.39 -3.65 -8.87
N TRP A 75 -5.14 -4.18 -7.94
CA TRP A 75 -5.39 -5.61 -7.79
C TRP A 75 -6.86 -5.86 -7.55
N PHE A 76 -7.37 -6.95 -8.12
CA PHE A 76 -8.78 -7.32 -8.05
C PHE A 76 -8.96 -8.71 -7.43
N LEU A 77 -10.01 -8.86 -6.65
CA LEU A 77 -10.38 -10.11 -5.98
C LEU A 77 -11.89 -10.34 -6.11
N ASN A 78 -12.26 -11.52 -6.56
CA ASN A 78 -13.61 -12.03 -6.41
C ASN A 78 -13.71 -12.80 -5.09
N TRP A 79 -14.62 -12.40 -4.22
CA TRP A 79 -14.86 -13.05 -2.94
C TRP A 79 -16.36 -13.13 -2.66
N GLY A 80 -16.89 -14.37 -2.52
CA GLY A 80 -18.32 -14.59 -2.55
C GLY A 80 -18.90 -14.15 -3.89
N ASN A 81 -19.97 -13.36 -3.84
CA ASN A 81 -20.63 -12.79 -5.03
C ASN A 81 -20.22 -11.33 -5.27
N GLN A 82 -19.13 -10.87 -4.66
CA GLN A 82 -18.66 -9.49 -4.76
C GLN A 82 -17.30 -9.40 -5.45
N HIS A 83 -17.12 -8.31 -6.18
CA HIS A 83 -15.89 -7.94 -6.84
C HIS A 83 -15.23 -6.77 -6.12
N PHE A 84 -14.00 -6.96 -5.68
CA PHE A 84 -13.22 -5.99 -4.90
C PHE A 84 -12.05 -5.49 -5.71
N GLY A 85 -11.83 -4.16 -5.70
CA GLY A 85 -10.63 -3.52 -6.23
C GLY A 85 -9.77 -2.93 -5.11
N PHE A 86 -8.46 -2.91 -5.31
CA PHE A 86 -7.48 -2.42 -4.34
C PHE A 86 -6.35 -1.67 -5.06
N ILE A 87 -5.98 -0.51 -4.53
CA ILE A 87 -4.82 0.26 -4.99
C ILE A 87 -4.15 0.97 -3.82
N HIS A 88 -2.85 1.30 -3.93
CA HIS A 88 -2.24 2.19 -2.94
C HIS A 88 -2.84 3.60 -3.01
N GLY A 89 -2.94 4.21 -4.19
CA GLY A 89 -3.64 5.47 -4.38
C GLY A 89 -2.75 6.71 -4.60
N ASP A 90 -1.45 6.57 -4.51
CA ASP A 90 -0.49 7.68 -4.65
C ASP A 90 -0.47 8.32 -6.05
N THR A 91 -1.02 7.66 -7.06
CA THR A 91 -1.12 8.15 -8.44
C THR A 91 -2.47 8.77 -8.78
N ILE A 92 -3.43 8.74 -7.85
CA ILE A 92 -4.78 9.28 -8.09
C ILE A 92 -4.72 10.80 -8.31
N ASN A 93 -3.88 11.51 -7.53
CA ASN A 93 -3.65 12.94 -7.77
C ASN A 93 -2.73 13.15 -8.99
N TYR A 94 -3.31 13.05 -10.18
CA TYR A 94 -2.58 13.22 -11.45
C TYR A 94 -2.13 14.66 -11.72
N HIS A 95 -2.60 15.64 -10.95
CA HIS A 95 -2.13 17.02 -11.03
C HIS A 95 -0.79 17.24 -10.34
N ASP A 96 -0.41 16.36 -9.40
CA ASP A 96 0.93 16.40 -8.80
C ASP A 96 1.98 15.84 -9.75
N ARG A 97 2.27 16.62 -10.80
CA ARG A 97 3.27 16.26 -11.81
C ARG A 97 4.69 16.15 -11.24
N GLN A 98 4.97 16.86 -10.16
CA GLN A 98 6.28 16.78 -9.50
C GLN A 98 6.45 15.41 -8.84
N TYR A 99 5.46 14.97 -8.08
CA TYR A 99 5.45 13.64 -7.49
C TYR A 99 5.52 12.52 -8.55
N LEU A 100 4.69 12.59 -9.59
CA LEU A 100 4.67 11.58 -10.66
C LEU A 100 6.01 11.47 -11.40
N ARG A 101 6.69 12.59 -11.64
CA ARG A 101 8.05 12.59 -12.20
C ARG A 101 9.07 11.97 -11.24
N TRP A 102 8.99 12.33 -9.95
CA TRP A 102 9.81 11.73 -8.91
C TRP A 102 9.59 10.22 -8.82
N LYS A 103 8.34 9.77 -8.80
CA LYS A 103 7.99 8.34 -8.79
C LYS A 103 8.60 7.61 -10.00
N SER A 104 8.41 8.16 -11.19
CA SER A 104 8.98 7.59 -12.43
C SER A 104 10.51 7.51 -12.38
N PHE A 105 11.17 8.56 -11.89
CA PHE A 105 12.63 8.59 -11.73
C PHE A 105 13.12 7.58 -10.70
N SER A 106 12.52 7.57 -9.50
CA SER A 106 12.92 6.70 -8.38
C SER A 106 12.73 5.20 -8.67
N HIS A 107 11.83 4.85 -9.59
CA HIS A 107 11.58 3.49 -10.06
C HIS A 107 12.27 3.19 -11.41
N SER A 108 13.19 4.05 -11.85
CA SER A 108 13.92 3.83 -13.10
C SER A 108 15.00 2.77 -12.94
N LEU A 109 15.30 2.06 -14.03
CA LEU A 109 16.38 1.06 -14.07
C LEU A 109 17.75 1.67 -13.68
N ALA A 110 18.00 2.94 -14.01
CA ALA A 110 19.23 3.63 -13.65
C ALA A 110 19.37 3.76 -12.12
N VAL A 111 18.32 4.20 -11.42
CA VAL A 111 18.30 4.30 -9.95
C VAL A 111 18.44 2.90 -9.33
N GLU A 112 17.72 1.92 -9.83
CA GLU A 112 17.84 0.53 -9.37
C GLU A 112 19.28 0.02 -9.48
N THR A 113 19.94 0.22 -10.62
CA THR A 113 21.33 -0.19 -10.85
C THR A 113 22.29 0.50 -9.89
N ILE A 114 22.15 1.81 -9.69
CA ILE A 114 22.98 2.57 -8.74
C ILE A 114 22.86 1.99 -7.34
N PHE A 115 21.62 1.75 -6.86
CA PHE A 115 21.42 1.17 -5.53
C PHE A 115 21.92 -0.26 -5.41
N GLN A 116 21.82 -1.05 -6.49
CA GLN A 116 22.36 -2.41 -6.50
C GLN A 116 23.88 -2.45 -6.34
N LEU A 117 24.60 -1.49 -6.93
CA LEU A 117 26.05 -1.38 -6.84
C LEU A 117 26.51 -0.71 -5.54
N MET A 118 25.64 0.00 -4.87
CA MET A 118 25.96 0.80 -3.69
C MET A 118 26.16 -0.06 -2.43
N PRO A 119 27.16 0.25 -1.57
CA PRO A 119 27.29 -0.37 -0.26
C PRO A 119 26.05 -0.09 0.63
N GLY A 120 25.65 -1.09 1.44
CA GLY A 120 24.47 -1.02 2.29
C GLY A 120 24.38 0.22 3.20
N PRO A 121 25.46 0.64 3.90
CA PRO A 121 25.44 1.84 4.73
C PRO A 121 25.15 3.13 3.95
N ALA A 122 25.76 3.29 2.75
CA ALA A 122 25.53 4.45 1.91
C ALA A 122 24.10 4.52 1.40
N ALA A 123 23.54 3.38 0.98
CA ALA A 123 22.15 3.31 0.52
C ALA A 123 21.16 3.61 1.65
N ARG A 124 21.41 3.14 2.88
CA ARG A 124 20.57 3.48 4.05
C ARG A 124 20.62 4.97 4.36
N TRP A 125 21.80 5.59 4.34
CA TRP A 125 21.93 7.03 4.54
C TRP A 125 21.14 7.84 3.51
N ILE A 126 21.17 7.44 2.23
CA ILE A 126 20.36 8.08 1.18
C ILE A 126 18.87 7.87 1.44
N ALA A 127 18.45 6.65 1.83
CA ALA A 127 17.06 6.35 2.15
C ALA A 127 16.53 7.24 3.30
N GLU A 128 17.31 7.40 4.37
CA GLU A 128 16.99 8.28 5.50
C GLU A 128 16.84 9.75 5.08
N ARG A 129 17.68 10.22 4.13
CA ARG A 129 17.55 11.57 3.56
C ARG A 129 16.29 11.73 2.72
N ILE A 130 15.97 10.74 1.90
CA ILE A 130 14.73 10.71 1.12
C ILE A 130 13.53 10.71 2.06
N GLU A 131 13.56 9.91 3.13
CA GLU A 131 12.51 9.89 4.15
C GLU A 131 12.28 11.28 4.76
N ALA A 132 13.35 11.96 5.17
CA ALA A 132 13.26 13.30 5.75
C ALA A 132 12.59 14.30 4.79
N MET A 133 12.89 14.23 3.49
CA MET A 133 12.24 15.05 2.47
C MET A 133 10.76 14.70 2.29
N LEU A 134 10.43 13.41 2.28
CA LEU A 134 9.04 12.95 2.11
C LEU A 134 8.14 13.26 3.31
N VAL A 135 8.70 13.36 4.52
CA VAL A 135 7.94 13.76 5.73
C VAL A 135 7.44 15.20 5.60
N GLU A 136 8.23 16.07 5.00
CA GLU A 136 7.87 17.48 4.82
C GLU A 136 6.74 17.66 3.80
N THR A 137 6.84 16.98 2.65
CA THR A 137 5.80 16.97 1.62
C THR A 137 4.48 16.35 2.10
N ASN A 138 4.52 15.30 2.91
CA ASN A 138 3.30 14.69 3.46
C ASN A 138 2.49 15.60 4.39
N LYS A 139 3.09 16.63 4.98
CA LYS A 139 2.36 17.65 5.77
C LYS A 139 1.45 18.49 4.87
N GLU A 140 1.90 18.80 3.66
CA GLU A 140 1.11 19.54 2.67
C GLU A 140 -0.06 18.72 2.13
N TYR A 141 0.11 17.41 1.88
CA TYR A 141 -0.98 16.54 1.44
C TYR A 141 -2.10 16.38 2.48
N LYS A 142 -1.78 16.39 3.77
CA LYS A 142 -2.81 16.38 4.83
C LYS A 142 -3.65 17.65 4.84
N VAL A 143 -3.16 18.72 4.26
CA VAL A 143 -3.86 20.02 4.18
C VAL A 143 -4.79 20.11 2.96
N HIS A 144 -4.45 19.40 1.85
CA HIS A 144 -5.19 19.48 0.59
C HIS A 144 -5.54 18.08 0.08
N PHE A 145 -6.63 17.52 0.62
CA PHE A 145 -7.17 16.26 0.11
C PHE A 145 -7.70 16.47 -1.32
N PRO A 146 -7.30 15.66 -2.30
CA PRO A 146 -7.64 15.85 -3.72
C PRO A 146 -9.07 15.34 -4.00
N GLU A 147 -10.07 16.06 -3.52
CA GLU A 147 -11.49 15.70 -3.60
C GLU A 147 -11.93 15.37 -5.03
N LYS A 148 -11.55 16.25 -5.98
CA LYS A 148 -11.97 16.13 -7.37
C LYS A 148 -11.36 14.91 -8.04
N GLU A 149 -10.06 14.71 -7.88
CA GLU A 149 -9.32 13.62 -8.48
C GLU A 149 -9.79 12.26 -7.94
N ILE A 150 -10.10 12.20 -6.64
CA ILE A 150 -10.66 10.99 -6.03
C ILE A 150 -12.08 10.73 -6.52
N GLN A 151 -12.90 11.76 -6.69
CA GLN A 151 -14.24 11.61 -7.22
C GLN A 151 -14.20 11.11 -8.69
N GLU A 152 -13.36 11.71 -9.53
CA GLU A 152 -13.17 11.29 -10.93
C GLU A 152 -12.62 9.85 -11.00
N PHE A 153 -11.68 9.49 -10.12
CA PHE A 153 -11.19 8.12 -10.03
C PHE A 153 -12.30 7.15 -9.62
N ALA A 154 -13.11 7.50 -8.62
CA ALA A 154 -14.25 6.68 -8.19
C ALA A 154 -15.24 6.44 -9.34
N GLU A 155 -15.58 7.49 -10.09
CA GLU A 155 -16.47 7.39 -11.28
C GLU A 155 -15.91 6.45 -12.36
N SER A 156 -14.59 6.39 -12.47
CA SER A 156 -13.93 5.52 -13.47
C SER A 156 -13.87 4.05 -13.06
N VAL A 157 -13.73 3.74 -11.76
CA VAL A 157 -13.45 2.36 -11.30
C VAL A 157 -14.68 1.66 -10.72
N LEU A 158 -15.60 2.39 -10.09
CA LEU A 158 -16.76 1.80 -9.43
C LEU A 158 -17.75 1.05 -10.34
N PRO A 159 -17.93 1.40 -11.63
CA PRO A 159 -18.78 0.60 -12.51
C PRO A 159 -18.30 -0.85 -12.72
N GLY A 160 -17.03 -1.15 -12.42
CA GLY A 160 -16.43 -2.48 -12.62
C GLY A 160 -16.32 -3.33 -11.37
N VAL A 161 -16.67 -2.82 -10.17
CA VAL A 161 -16.50 -3.49 -8.89
C VAL A 161 -17.65 -3.17 -7.93
N ASP A 162 -17.84 -3.99 -6.89
CA ASP A 162 -18.78 -3.68 -5.81
C ASP A 162 -18.15 -2.79 -4.74
N ASN A 163 -16.83 -2.95 -4.53
CA ASN A 163 -16.08 -2.18 -3.53
C ASN A 163 -14.66 -1.91 -4.03
N TYR A 164 -14.18 -0.70 -3.81
CA TYR A 164 -12.80 -0.33 -4.12
C TYR A 164 -12.09 0.26 -2.89
N PHE A 165 -10.91 -0.24 -2.56
CA PHE A 165 -10.14 0.18 -1.39
C PHE A 165 -8.88 0.93 -1.82
N VAL A 166 -8.67 2.10 -1.21
CA VAL A 166 -7.57 3.02 -1.51
C VAL A 166 -6.80 3.34 -0.22
N GLY A 167 -5.49 3.23 -0.22
CA GLY A 167 -4.61 3.64 0.87
C GLY A 167 -4.17 5.10 0.77
N HIS A 168 -2.89 5.38 1.09
CA HIS A 168 -2.14 6.62 0.86
C HIS A 168 -2.64 7.88 1.59
N PHE A 169 -3.93 8.18 1.56
CA PHE A 169 -4.48 9.46 2.05
C PHE A 169 -4.66 9.55 3.57
N HIS A 170 -4.51 8.45 4.29
CA HIS A 170 -4.54 8.37 5.76
C HIS A 170 -5.83 8.90 6.41
N VAL A 171 -6.93 8.90 5.69
CA VAL A 171 -8.26 9.29 6.19
C VAL A 171 -9.22 8.11 6.12
N ASP A 172 -10.22 8.09 7.00
CA ASP A 172 -11.31 7.10 6.97
C ASP A 172 -12.50 7.74 6.26
N ARG A 173 -12.70 7.42 4.99
CA ARG A 173 -13.71 8.08 4.16
C ARG A 173 -14.30 7.14 3.13
N GLU A 174 -15.60 7.26 2.91
CA GLU A 174 -16.32 6.63 1.81
C GLU A 174 -16.70 7.64 0.73
N ILE A 175 -16.48 7.27 -0.52
CA ILE A 175 -16.84 8.03 -1.71
C ILE A 175 -17.89 7.22 -2.47
N LYS A 176 -18.99 7.88 -2.81
CA LYS A 176 -20.10 7.31 -3.57
C LYS A 176 -20.27 8.09 -4.86
N VAL A 177 -20.66 7.38 -5.91
CA VAL A 177 -20.98 7.97 -7.20
C VAL A 177 -22.49 7.88 -7.39
N GLU A 178 -23.10 8.94 -7.89
CA GLU A 178 -24.54 9.00 -8.15
C GLU A 178 -24.94 7.91 -9.15
N GLY A 179 -26.01 7.22 -8.85
CA GLY A 179 -26.48 6.09 -9.68
C GLY A 179 -25.68 4.80 -9.58
N CYS A 180 -24.64 4.75 -8.74
CA CYS A 180 -23.82 3.56 -8.52
C CYS A 180 -24.02 3.04 -7.07
N SER A 181 -24.30 1.74 -6.93
CA SER A 181 -24.40 1.09 -5.61
C SER A 181 -23.05 0.76 -4.98
N SER A 182 -21.99 0.80 -5.78
CA SER A 182 -20.63 0.50 -5.37
C SER A 182 -20.01 1.63 -4.53
N VAL A 183 -19.02 1.30 -3.71
CA VAL A 183 -18.39 2.26 -2.80
C VAL A 183 -16.88 2.20 -2.94
N LEU A 184 -16.24 3.38 -3.09
CA LEU A 184 -14.82 3.53 -2.88
C LEU A 184 -14.57 3.92 -1.42
N ARG A 185 -13.70 3.18 -0.74
CA ARG A 185 -13.31 3.46 0.63
C ARG A 185 -11.83 3.76 0.73
N ILE A 186 -11.53 4.91 1.28
CA ILE A 186 -10.17 5.27 1.67
C ILE A 186 -9.90 4.65 3.03
N VAL A 187 -8.86 3.82 3.10
CA VAL A 187 -8.52 3.07 4.30
C VAL A 187 -7.64 3.93 5.21
N PRO A 188 -8.01 4.07 6.49
CA PRO A 188 -7.23 4.85 7.44
C PRO A 188 -5.84 4.24 7.67
N ASP A 189 -4.88 5.08 8.09
CA ASP A 189 -3.56 4.60 8.44
C ASP A 189 -3.56 3.85 9.78
N TRP A 190 -2.71 2.83 9.86
CA TRP A 190 -2.56 2.02 11.06
C TRP A 190 -1.95 2.79 12.24
N LEU A 191 -1.03 3.72 11.99
CA LEU A 191 -0.27 4.38 13.05
C LEU A 191 -1.13 5.30 13.90
N SER A 192 -2.02 6.09 13.27
CA SER A 192 -2.86 7.05 13.99
C SER A 192 -4.20 6.44 14.43
N GLN A 193 -4.80 5.57 13.63
CA GLN A 193 -6.16 5.11 13.86
C GLN A 193 -6.27 3.67 14.34
N ARG A 194 -5.24 2.83 14.11
CA ARG A 194 -5.21 1.41 14.48
C ARG A 194 -6.45 0.63 14.04
N LYS A 195 -6.94 0.95 12.85
CA LYS A 195 -8.12 0.33 12.24
C LYS A 195 -7.73 -0.59 11.09
N LEU A 196 -8.51 -1.64 10.90
CA LEU A 196 -8.49 -2.46 9.70
C LEU A 196 -9.91 -2.77 9.25
N ILE A 197 -10.07 -3.15 7.99
CA ILE A 197 -11.36 -3.57 7.44
C ILE A 197 -11.33 -5.09 7.30
N ARG A 198 -12.28 -5.76 7.95
CA ARG A 198 -12.53 -7.19 7.81
C ARG A 198 -13.69 -7.40 6.85
N ILE A 199 -13.48 -8.29 5.88
CA ILE A 199 -14.51 -8.73 4.94
C ILE A 199 -14.81 -10.20 5.27
N SER A 200 -16.06 -10.53 5.63
CA SER A 200 -16.48 -11.89 5.93
C SER A 200 -16.59 -12.73 4.65
N ALA A 201 -16.87 -14.02 4.80
CA ALA A 201 -17.10 -14.92 3.67
C ALA A 201 -18.36 -14.52 2.87
N GLU A 202 -19.33 -13.92 3.54
CA GLU A 202 -20.58 -13.41 2.97
C GLU A 202 -20.43 -12.02 2.33
N GLY A 203 -19.23 -11.43 2.38
CA GLY A 203 -18.97 -10.09 1.86
C GLY A 203 -19.31 -8.94 2.80
N THR A 204 -19.74 -9.23 4.04
CA THR A 204 -20.01 -8.20 5.04
C THR A 204 -18.72 -7.50 5.46
N LYS A 205 -18.75 -6.17 5.49
CA LYS A 205 -17.60 -5.32 5.86
C LYS A 205 -17.74 -4.85 7.29
N GLU A 206 -16.68 -5.00 8.06
CA GLU A 206 -16.59 -4.54 9.44
C GLU A 206 -15.30 -3.76 9.65
N VAL A 207 -15.40 -2.61 10.30
CA VAL A 207 -14.21 -1.85 10.73
C VAL A 207 -13.83 -2.33 12.12
N LEU A 208 -12.63 -2.88 12.24
CA LEU A 208 -12.09 -3.32 13.52
C LEU A 208 -11.06 -2.30 14.01
N HIS A 209 -11.15 -1.95 15.29
CA HIS A 209 -10.23 -1.07 15.96
C HIS A 209 -9.35 -1.88 16.93
N PHE A 210 -8.03 -1.74 16.83
CA PHE A 210 -7.10 -2.39 17.74
C PHE A 210 -6.91 -1.56 18.99
N LYS A 211 -7.46 -2.03 20.12
CA LYS A 211 -7.34 -1.44 21.45
C LYS A 211 -6.93 -2.51 22.46
N ASN A 212 -6.17 -2.13 23.48
CA ASN A 212 -5.82 -3.00 24.62
C ASN A 212 -5.32 -4.40 24.20
N SER A 213 -4.53 -4.47 23.09
CA SER A 213 -3.99 -5.72 22.53
C SER A 213 -5.06 -6.67 21.93
N SER A 214 -6.27 -6.18 21.64
CA SER A 214 -7.34 -6.91 20.98
C SER A 214 -8.01 -6.10 19.87
N PHE A 215 -8.76 -6.78 19.00
CA PHE A 215 -9.60 -6.13 18.00
C PHE A 215 -11.03 -6.03 18.50
N GLU A 216 -11.62 -4.85 18.40
CA GLU A 216 -13.00 -4.53 18.73
C GLU A 216 -13.68 -3.91 17.52
N ASN A 217 -15.02 -4.08 17.39
CA ASN A 217 -15.77 -3.39 16.34
C ASN A 217 -15.71 -1.88 16.56
N ALA A 218 -15.38 -1.12 15.53
CA ALA A 218 -15.45 0.34 15.58
C ALA A 218 -16.92 0.75 15.38
N HIS A 219 -17.48 1.39 16.41
CA HIS A 219 -18.81 1.98 16.37
C HIS A 219 -18.78 3.32 15.65
#